data_e5e2c41a08d6514c47d2af90f1cc9ce0
#
_entry.id   e5e2c41a08d6514c47d2af90f1cc9ce0
#
_cell.length_a   1.000
_cell.length_b   1.000
_cell.length_c   1.000
_cell.angle_alpha   90.00
_cell.angle_beta   90.00
_cell.angle_gamma   90.00
#
_symmetry.space_group_name_H-M   'P 1'
#
loop_
_entity.id
_entity.type
_entity.pdbx_description
1 polymer ?
#
loop_
_entity_poly.entity_id
_entity_poly.type
_entity_poly.pdbx_seq_one_letter_code
_entity_poly.pdbx_strand_id
1 'polypeptide(L)'
;MKRMLISLILLPSVLLLGSPSAHAQTKKPAAKKTASSKSKKATPAKTNPAEGQVSDAAIAAPPSVDTAKPATATVPVKDPFAFDSVKVSLRNDASIDRNLVKARTPLAYENIREDDAWYRQRVWREIDIREKMNLPFRFKADDDNGNQRFVNILLRAVKNADVTAFDANVDDRFTTPLPVARVGELITGRCDSVQVIDWAKDPTGSKGVFKDSLVCRDFNPDDIIKYRIKEEWVFDKESSRMYVRILGIAPMKTYLDESGNLLGESPLFWIYYPDLRATLAKYDVYNSKNFGGRMSWEELFETRYFDSKIVKSSIDNPYDLFIKQYIKDNILQLLEGDNIKNKIFNFEQDLWSY
;
A
#
# COMPACT_ATOMS: atom_id res chain seq x y z
N MET A 1 1.57 -32.41 -56.61
CA MET A 1 2.48 -31.70 -57.53
C MET A 1 1.94 -30.30 -57.71
N LYS A 2 2.58 -29.29 -57.07
CA LYS A 2 2.65 -27.88 -57.54
C LYS A 2 3.58 -27.13 -56.60
N ARG A 3 4.49 -26.46 -57.20
CA ARG A 3 5.81 -26.00 -56.78
C ARG A 3 5.76 -24.77 -55.87
N MET A 4 6.69 -24.75 -54.89
CA MET A 4 7.21 -23.61 -54.15
C MET A 4 7.70 -22.50 -55.10
N LEU A 5 7.44 -21.25 -54.72
CA LEU A 5 8.18 -20.09 -55.16
C LEU A 5 8.62 -19.30 -53.94
N ILE A 6 9.95 -19.37 -53.69
CA ILE A 6 10.67 -18.60 -52.73
C ILE A 6 11.00 -17.25 -53.38
N SER A 7 10.50 -16.18 -52.81
CA SER A 7 10.91 -14.81 -53.19
C SER A 7 11.94 -14.27 -52.22
N LEU A 8 13.14 -14.14 -52.73
CA LEU A 8 14.32 -13.55 -52.06
C LEU A 8 14.25 -12.03 -52.24
N ILE A 9 14.07 -11.25 -51.16
CA ILE A 9 14.15 -9.79 -51.22
C ILE A 9 15.47 -9.35 -50.59
N LEU A 10 16.32 -8.74 -51.45
CA LEU A 10 17.58 -8.09 -51.13
C LEU A 10 17.35 -6.80 -50.31
N LEU A 11 18.13 -6.65 -49.27
CA LEU A 11 18.34 -5.40 -48.54
C LEU A 11 19.40 -4.51 -49.24
N PRO A 12 19.19 -3.19 -49.34
CA PRO A 12 20.28 -2.29 -49.64
C PRO A 12 20.91 -1.73 -48.35
N SER A 13 22.20 -1.86 -48.24
CA SER A 13 23.11 -1.22 -47.28
C SER A 13 23.15 0.28 -47.50
N VAL A 14 22.90 1.11 -46.49
CA VAL A 14 23.13 2.55 -46.50
C VAL A 14 24.34 2.88 -45.64
N LEU A 15 25.28 3.55 -46.31
CA LEU A 15 26.53 4.07 -45.78
C LEU A 15 26.32 5.16 -44.73
N LEU A 16 27.12 5.06 -43.67
CA LEU A 16 27.39 6.08 -42.67
C LEU A 16 28.27 7.22 -43.27
N LEU A 17 27.77 8.45 -43.20
CA LEU A 17 28.57 9.63 -43.32
C LEU A 17 28.58 10.35 -41.97
N GLY A 18 29.77 10.47 -41.38
CA GLY A 18 30.03 11.17 -40.13
C GLY A 18 29.98 12.69 -40.30
N SER A 19 29.58 13.38 -39.26
CA SER A 19 29.68 14.85 -39.13
C SER A 19 30.42 15.20 -37.84
N PRO A 20 31.27 16.26 -37.88
CA PRO A 20 32.17 16.56 -36.78
C PRO A 20 31.55 17.38 -35.67
N SER A 21 32.00 17.11 -34.46
CA SER A 21 31.68 17.79 -33.21
C SER A 21 32.24 19.24 -33.20
N ALA A 22 31.38 20.20 -32.92
CA ALA A 22 31.78 21.57 -32.58
C ALA A 22 31.76 21.74 -31.04
N HIS A 23 32.92 21.96 -30.45
CA HIS A 23 33.11 22.42 -29.08
C HIS A 23 32.68 23.91 -28.97
N ALA A 24 31.69 24.17 -28.10
CA ALA A 24 31.45 25.53 -27.61
C ALA A 24 31.76 25.58 -26.12
N GLN A 25 32.83 26.24 -25.77
CA GLN A 25 33.19 26.69 -24.43
C GLN A 25 32.30 27.87 -24.06
N THR A 26 31.59 27.81 -22.95
CA THR A 26 30.98 28.97 -22.31
C THR A 26 31.50 29.16 -20.90
N LYS A 27 31.99 30.37 -20.68
CA LYS A 27 32.63 30.93 -19.49
C LYS A 27 31.70 30.93 -18.26
N LYS A 28 32.29 30.62 -17.11
CA LYS A 28 31.78 30.96 -15.77
C LYS A 28 31.71 32.48 -15.58
N PRO A 29 30.68 33.03 -14.95
CA PRO A 29 30.80 34.31 -14.24
C PRO A 29 31.05 34.10 -12.73
N ALA A 30 31.84 35.03 -12.22
CA ALA A 30 32.43 35.09 -10.90
C ALA A 30 31.44 35.38 -9.78
N ALA A 31 31.79 34.87 -8.60
CA ALA A 31 31.17 35.14 -7.32
C ALA A 31 31.25 36.63 -6.92
N LYS A 32 30.14 37.19 -6.48
CA LYS A 32 30.09 38.48 -5.77
C LYS A 32 29.80 38.21 -4.29
N LYS A 33 30.81 38.45 -3.47
CA LYS A 33 30.72 38.55 -2.01
C LYS A 33 30.03 39.87 -1.66
N THR A 34 29.04 39.81 -0.75
CA THR A 34 28.63 40.95 0.08
C THR A 34 28.33 40.44 1.47
N ALA A 35 29.02 40.93 2.31
CA ALA A 35 29.25 41.44 3.63
C ALA A 35 28.07 41.24 4.62
N SER A 36 28.46 40.61 5.68
CA SER A 36 28.19 40.71 7.11
C SER A 36 27.48 42.00 7.58
N SER A 37 26.37 41.81 8.31
CA SER A 37 26.03 42.76 9.37
C SER A 37 25.62 41.98 10.65
N LYS A 38 26.45 42.18 11.68
CA LYS A 38 26.23 41.82 13.09
C LYS A 38 25.20 42.76 13.69
N SER A 39 24.27 42.29 14.48
CA SER A 39 23.70 43.02 15.63
C SER A 39 23.31 42.03 16.70
N LYS A 40 24.04 41.98 17.68
CA LYS A 40 23.95 42.43 19.10
C LYS A 40 22.81 41.78 19.89
N LYS A 41 23.28 40.96 20.76
CA LYS A 41 22.91 40.46 22.07
C LYS A 41 22.30 41.56 22.96
N ALA A 42 21.16 41.25 23.60
CA ALA A 42 20.72 41.90 24.82
C ALA A 42 19.98 40.87 25.69
N THR A 43 20.60 40.53 26.80
CA THR A 43 19.96 40.08 28.06
C THR A 43 19.85 41.32 28.93
N PRO A 44 18.75 41.47 29.69
CA PRO A 44 18.94 41.57 31.15
C PRO A 44 17.83 40.90 31.95
N ALA A 45 18.22 40.42 33.03
CA ALA A 45 18.24 40.86 34.43
C ALA A 45 17.10 40.27 35.27
N LYS A 46 17.57 39.63 36.32
CA LYS A 46 16.90 39.19 37.55
C LYS A 46 16.19 40.31 38.28
N THR A 47 15.07 39.95 38.91
CA THR A 47 14.70 40.53 40.23
C THR A 47 13.82 39.50 40.98
N ASN A 48 14.32 38.99 42.07
CA ASN A 48 13.59 38.71 43.32
C ASN A 48 13.71 39.95 44.17
N PRO A 49 12.89 40.25 45.18
CA PRO A 49 12.72 39.42 46.36
C PRO A 49 11.37 39.55 47.15
N ALA A 50 11.36 38.82 48.27
CA ALA A 50 10.73 39.03 49.59
C ALA A 50 9.50 38.16 49.89
N GLU A 51 9.71 37.16 50.68
CA GLU A 51 9.39 36.90 52.10
C GLU A 51 8.01 37.33 52.58
N GLY A 52 7.29 36.35 53.10
CA GLY A 52 6.12 36.48 53.96
C GLY A 52 5.81 35.15 54.63
N GLN A 53 6.46 34.90 55.76
CA GLN A 53 6.10 33.85 56.72
C GLN A 53 4.78 34.21 57.38
N VAL A 54 3.84 33.26 57.49
CA VAL A 54 2.92 33.15 58.66
C VAL A 54 2.65 31.67 58.92
N SER A 55 2.80 31.34 60.17
CA SER A 55 2.81 30.09 60.89
C SER A 55 1.46 29.36 61.01
N ASP A 56 1.62 28.03 61.16
CA ASP A 56 0.88 27.09 62.03
C ASP A 56 -0.65 27.03 62.04
N ALA A 57 -1.15 25.89 61.56
CA ALA A 57 -2.17 25.12 62.28
C ALA A 57 -2.15 23.66 61.82
N ALA A 58 -1.73 22.77 62.69
CA ALA A 58 -1.82 21.35 62.58
C ALA A 58 -3.29 20.90 62.58
N ILE A 59 -3.75 20.26 61.48
CA ILE A 59 -4.98 19.45 61.48
C ILE A 59 -4.60 18.04 61.08
N ALA A 60 -4.92 17.10 61.99
CA ALA A 60 -4.66 15.68 61.90
C ALA A 60 -5.23 15.05 60.63
N ALA A 61 -4.41 14.28 59.92
CA ALA A 61 -4.79 13.45 58.81
C ALA A 61 -5.65 12.25 59.29
N PRO A 62 -6.76 11.90 58.57
CA PRO A 62 -7.43 10.64 58.77
C PRO A 62 -6.61 9.48 58.18
N PRO A 63 -6.74 8.24 58.71
CA PRO A 63 -5.93 7.11 58.28
C PRO A 63 -6.23 6.75 56.82
N SER A 64 -5.15 6.65 56.05
CA SER A 64 -5.17 6.13 54.69
C SER A 64 -5.64 4.70 54.68
N VAL A 65 -6.85 4.50 54.12
CA VAL A 65 -7.33 3.16 53.73
C VAL A 65 -6.53 2.81 52.46
N ASP A 66 -5.64 1.84 52.60
CA ASP A 66 -4.97 1.21 51.47
C ASP A 66 -6.03 0.52 50.60
N THR A 67 -6.55 1.26 49.63
CA THR A 67 -7.31 0.63 48.54
C THR A 67 -6.27 0.04 47.60
N ALA A 68 -5.94 -1.23 47.83
CA ALA A 68 -5.16 -2.02 46.91
C ALA A 68 -5.90 -2.00 45.57
N LYS A 69 -5.44 -1.19 44.63
CA LYS A 69 -5.84 -1.20 43.24
C LYS A 69 -5.55 -2.61 42.71
N PRO A 70 -6.54 -3.36 42.21
CA PRO A 70 -6.26 -4.67 41.62
C PRO A 70 -5.25 -4.47 40.52
N ALA A 71 -4.10 -5.14 40.64
CA ALA A 71 -3.10 -5.20 39.60
C ALA A 71 -3.78 -5.84 38.39
N THR A 72 -4.19 -5.01 37.46
CA THR A 72 -4.61 -5.47 36.14
C THR A 72 -3.41 -6.19 35.55
N ALA A 73 -3.47 -7.53 35.51
CA ALA A 73 -2.49 -8.33 34.81
C ALA A 73 -2.53 -7.87 33.36
N THR A 74 -1.54 -7.07 32.97
CA THR A 74 -1.33 -6.71 31.57
C THR A 74 -1.01 -7.97 30.81
N VAL A 75 -2.03 -8.52 30.16
CA VAL A 75 -1.86 -9.58 29.15
C VAL A 75 -0.90 -8.97 28.10
N PRO A 76 0.20 -9.66 27.76
CA PRO A 76 1.11 -9.13 26.73
C PRO A 76 0.31 -8.94 25.45
N VAL A 77 0.17 -7.68 25.04
CA VAL A 77 -0.48 -7.35 23.75
C VAL A 77 0.45 -7.91 22.68
N LYS A 78 -0.01 -8.98 22.02
CA LYS A 78 0.71 -9.58 20.90
C LYS A 78 0.82 -8.53 19.78
N ASP A 79 2.03 -8.30 19.26
CA ASP A 79 2.24 -7.40 18.12
C ASP A 79 1.43 -7.91 16.93
N PRO A 80 0.42 -7.17 16.43
CA PRO A 80 -0.40 -7.59 15.30
C PRO A 80 0.40 -7.76 14.00
N PHE A 81 1.63 -7.23 13.95
CA PHE A 81 2.55 -7.35 12.81
C PHE A 81 3.64 -8.42 13.02
N ALA A 82 3.51 -9.29 14.03
CA ALA A 82 4.50 -10.34 14.31
C ALA A 82 4.62 -11.39 13.19
N PHE A 83 3.62 -11.50 12.32
CA PHE A 83 3.63 -12.42 11.16
C PHE A 83 4.69 -12.07 10.11
N ASP A 84 5.20 -10.83 10.12
CA ASP A 84 6.21 -10.36 9.16
C ASP A 84 7.66 -10.69 9.59
N SER A 85 7.85 -11.29 10.74
CA SER A 85 9.18 -11.66 11.23
C SER A 85 9.74 -12.87 10.46
N VAL A 86 10.77 -12.63 9.67
CA VAL A 86 11.53 -13.68 8.98
C VAL A 86 12.82 -13.94 9.76
N LYS A 87 13.15 -15.22 9.98
CA LYS A 87 14.41 -15.59 10.62
C LYS A 87 15.55 -15.37 9.63
N VAL A 88 16.54 -14.60 10.06
CA VAL A 88 17.77 -14.40 9.27
C VAL A 88 18.55 -15.69 9.22
N SER A 89 18.97 -16.11 8.03
CA SER A 89 19.84 -17.28 7.87
C SER A 89 21.22 -17.02 8.46
N LEU A 90 21.74 -17.97 9.22
CA LEU A 90 23.10 -17.91 9.80
C LEU A 90 24.19 -18.20 8.76
N ARG A 91 23.83 -18.69 7.59
CA ARG A 91 24.73 -19.03 6.49
C ARG A 91 24.18 -18.47 5.19
N ASN A 92 25.04 -18.28 4.20
CA ASN A 92 24.57 -17.90 2.86
C ASN A 92 23.76 -19.06 2.27
N ASP A 93 22.45 -18.80 2.03
CA ASP A 93 21.48 -19.76 1.48
C ASP A 93 21.42 -19.72 -0.05
N ALA A 94 22.19 -18.84 -0.68
CA ALA A 94 22.26 -18.71 -2.12
C ALA A 94 23.64 -19.05 -2.64
N SER A 95 23.71 -19.80 -3.76
CA SER A 95 24.96 -20.05 -4.48
C SER A 95 25.45 -18.84 -5.30
N ILE A 96 24.66 -17.78 -5.36
CA ILE A 96 24.89 -16.59 -6.18
C ILE A 96 24.85 -15.36 -5.28
N ASP A 97 25.79 -14.44 -5.48
CA ASP A 97 25.72 -13.13 -4.83
C ASP A 97 24.60 -12.30 -5.45
N ARG A 98 23.56 -12.02 -4.66
CA ARG A 98 22.44 -11.20 -5.08
C ARG A 98 22.77 -9.72 -4.90
N ASN A 99 22.84 -8.98 -6.00
CA ASN A 99 22.80 -7.53 -5.97
C ASN A 99 21.35 -7.05 -5.79
N LEU A 100 20.94 -6.84 -4.55
CA LEU A 100 19.65 -6.22 -4.25
C LEU A 100 19.73 -4.72 -4.56
N VAL A 101 19.08 -4.29 -5.62
CA VAL A 101 19.00 -2.86 -5.96
C VAL A 101 17.99 -2.19 -5.03
N LYS A 102 18.46 -1.77 -3.85
CA LYS A 102 17.63 -1.09 -2.83
C LYS A 102 17.36 0.39 -3.14
N ALA A 103 18.08 0.95 -4.10
CA ALA A 103 18.05 2.38 -4.44
C ALA A 103 17.28 2.69 -5.74
N ARG A 104 16.25 1.90 -6.06
CA ARG A 104 15.37 2.22 -7.19
C ARG A 104 14.48 3.40 -6.84
N THR A 105 14.38 4.34 -7.76
CA THR A 105 13.42 5.45 -7.70
C THR A 105 12.22 5.14 -8.58
N PRO A 106 11.00 5.50 -8.17
CA PRO A 106 9.81 5.30 -9.00
C PRO A 106 9.91 6.13 -10.30
N LEU A 107 9.20 5.68 -11.33
CA LEU A 107 9.11 6.38 -12.60
C LEU A 107 8.52 7.79 -12.42
N ALA A 108 9.12 8.80 -13.03
CA ALA A 108 8.58 10.16 -12.97
C ALA A 108 7.25 10.23 -13.72
N TYR A 109 6.24 10.83 -13.10
CA TYR A 109 4.98 11.12 -13.77
C TYR A 109 5.07 12.47 -14.49
N GLU A 110 4.55 12.50 -15.71
CA GLU A 110 4.29 13.74 -16.42
C GLU A 110 3.14 14.48 -15.73
N ASN A 111 3.28 15.80 -15.59
CA ASN A 111 2.26 16.63 -14.98
C ASN A 111 1.18 16.96 -16.01
N ILE A 112 -0.05 16.64 -15.70
CA ILE A 112 -1.22 16.94 -16.54
C ILE A 112 -1.89 18.18 -15.94
N ARG A 113 -2.06 19.22 -16.75
CA ARG A 113 -2.77 20.44 -16.35
C ARG A 113 -4.28 20.20 -16.39
N GLU A 114 -5.03 20.90 -15.57
CA GLU A 114 -6.49 20.78 -15.53
C GLU A 114 -7.13 21.16 -16.86
N ASP A 115 -6.61 22.19 -17.54
CA ASP A 115 -7.10 22.69 -18.84
C ASP A 115 -6.82 21.71 -19.99
N ASP A 116 -5.82 20.83 -19.84
CA ASP A 116 -5.44 19.83 -20.83
C ASP A 116 -6.13 18.48 -20.60
N ALA A 117 -6.73 18.28 -19.44
CA ALA A 117 -7.47 17.07 -19.07
C ALA A 117 -8.86 17.04 -19.72
N TRP A 118 -8.90 16.78 -21.05
CA TRP A 118 -10.14 16.78 -21.84
C TRP A 118 -11.14 15.69 -21.43
N TYR A 119 -10.65 14.52 -21.06
CA TYR A 119 -11.46 13.38 -20.60
C TYR A 119 -10.91 12.91 -19.26
N ARG A 120 -11.82 12.60 -18.35
CA ARG A 120 -11.48 12.11 -17.03
C ARG A 120 -12.51 11.11 -16.56
N GLN A 121 -12.06 9.90 -16.25
CA GLN A 121 -12.91 8.83 -15.72
C GLN A 121 -12.21 8.13 -14.57
N ARG A 122 -12.92 7.93 -13.47
CA ARG A 122 -12.48 7.06 -12.37
C ARG A 122 -13.04 5.67 -12.54
N VAL A 123 -12.19 4.69 -12.32
CA VAL A 123 -12.52 3.28 -12.43
C VAL A 123 -12.01 2.55 -11.20
N TRP A 124 -12.84 1.70 -10.64
CA TRP A 124 -12.45 0.79 -9.57
C TRP A 124 -12.35 -0.61 -10.15
N ARG A 125 -11.21 -1.25 -9.87
CA ARG A 125 -10.90 -2.59 -10.33
C ARG A 125 -10.63 -3.51 -9.16
N GLU A 126 -10.91 -4.77 -9.33
CA GLU A 126 -10.53 -5.83 -8.40
C GLU A 126 -9.55 -6.78 -9.07
N ILE A 127 -8.42 -7.01 -8.40
CA ILE A 127 -7.42 -8.01 -8.73
C ILE A 127 -7.70 -9.22 -7.86
N ASP A 128 -7.95 -10.38 -8.46
CA ASP A 128 -8.05 -11.66 -7.76
C ASP A 128 -6.69 -12.37 -7.82
N ILE A 129 -6.07 -12.61 -6.65
CA ILE A 129 -4.74 -13.22 -6.57
C ILE A 129 -4.72 -14.71 -6.92
N ARG A 130 -5.88 -15.34 -7.13
CA ARG A 130 -6.00 -16.73 -7.55
C ARG A 130 -5.81 -16.90 -9.06
N GLU A 131 -5.96 -15.83 -9.82
CA GLU A 131 -5.75 -15.83 -11.25
C GLU A 131 -4.29 -16.08 -11.60
N LYS A 132 -4.04 -16.79 -12.70
CA LYS A 132 -2.71 -17.26 -13.09
C LYS A 132 -1.70 -16.11 -13.26
N MET A 133 -2.15 -14.97 -13.78
CA MET A 133 -1.31 -13.79 -13.98
C MET A 133 -0.94 -13.11 -12.66
N ASN A 134 -1.82 -13.21 -11.65
CA ASN A 134 -1.71 -12.56 -10.36
C ASN A 134 -1.01 -13.42 -9.28
N LEU A 135 -0.51 -14.61 -9.63
CA LEU A 135 0.16 -15.49 -8.66
C LEU A 135 1.34 -14.85 -7.90
N PRO A 136 2.10 -13.90 -8.47
CA PRO A 136 3.15 -13.21 -7.73
C PRO A 136 2.67 -12.51 -6.45
N PHE A 137 1.41 -12.08 -6.38
CA PHE A 137 0.84 -11.46 -5.16
C PHE A 137 0.79 -12.40 -3.95
N ARG A 138 0.75 -13.71 -4.18
CA ARG A 138 0.71 -14.76 -3.13
C ARG A 138 2.07 -15.30 -2.78
N PHE A 139 3.09 -14.96 -3.54
CA PHE A 139 4.41 -15.55 -3.37
C PHE A 139 4.98 -15.21 -1.99
N LYS A 140 5.24 -16.25 -1.21
CA LYS A 140 5.91 -16.16 0.07
C LYS A 140 7.37 -16.51 -0.12
N ALA A 141 8.22 -15.51 -0.19
CA ALA A 141 9.66 -15.68 -0.11
C ALA A 141 10.13 -15.15 1.26
N ASP A 142 10.96 -15.95 1.92
CA ASP A 142 11.68 -15.55 3.12
C ASP A 142 13.10 -15.14 2.71
N ASP A 143 13.21 -14.19 1.78
CA ASP A 143 14.46 -13.65 1.25
C ASP A 143 15.02 -12.56 2.16
N ASP A 144 16.21 -12.02 1.82
CA ASP A 144 16.88 -10.95 2.56
C ASP A 144 16.06 -9.68 2.75
N ASN A 145 15.03 -9.46 1.91
CA ASN A 145 14.07 -8.38 2.04
C ASN A 145 12.87 -8.74 2.94
N GLY A 146 12.86 -9.90 3.56
CA GLY A 146 11.78 -10.41 4.39
C GLY A 146 10.65 -11.04 3.58
N ASN A 147 9.50 -11.23 4.21
CA ASN A 147 8.33 -11.82 3.58
C ASN A 147 7.83 -10.93 2.44
N GLN A 148 7.82 -11.45 1.21
CA GLN A 148 7.53 -10.71 -0.01
C GLN A 148 6.08 -10.85 -0.50
N ARG A 149 5.18 -11.42 0.28
CA ARG A 149 3.75 -11.34 -0.05
C ARG A 149 3.34 -9.87 -0.16
N PHE A 150 2.58 -9.54 -1.18
CA PHE A 150 2.20 -8.14 -1.42
C PHE A 150 1.50 -7.49 -0.22
N VAL A 151 0.59 -8.20 0.45
CA VAL A 151 -0.07 -7.69 1.67
C VAL A 151 0.95 -7.35 2.78
N ASN A 152 1.99 -8.18 2.94
CA ASN A 152 3.00 -7.94 3.97
C ASN A 152 3.87 -6.73 3.64
N ILE A 153 4.15 -6.49 2.35
CA ILE A 153 4.83 -5.26 1.91
C ILE A 153 3.99 -4.02 2.27
N LEU A 154 2.67 -4.07 2.00
CA LEU A 154 1.75 -2.98 2.36
C LEU A 154 1.72 -2.73 3.86
N LEU A 155 1.58 -3.79 4.65
CA LEU A 155 1.52 -3.69 6.12
C LEU A 155 2.83 -3.22 6.73
N ARG A 156 3.97 -3.63 6.16
CA ARG A 156 5.29 -3.15 6.56
C ARG A 156 5.44 -1.66 6.27
N ALA A 157 5.00 -1.20 5.10
CA ALA A 157 5.01 0.22 4.75
C ALA A 157 4.17 1.07 5.72
N VAL A 158 3.00 0.56 6.15
CA VAL A 158 2.16 1.22 7.17
C VAL A 158 2.82 1.17 8.55
N LYS A 159 3.39 0.03 8.96
CA LYS A 159 4.09 -0.13 10.25
C LYS A 159 5.27 0.83 10.38
N ASN A 160 6.05 0.99 9.31
CA ASN A 160 7.22 1.86 9.26
C ASN A 160 6.85 3.35 9.12
N ALA A 161 5.56 3.66 8.98
CA ALA A 161 5.06 5.01 8.69
C ALA A 161 5.60 5.60 7.35
N ASP A 162 5.99 4.74 6.41
CA ASP A 162 6.35 5.16 5.05
C ASP A 162 5.11 5.67 4.30
N VAL A 163 3.92 5.10 4.61
CA VAL A 163 2.64 5.46 4.02
C VAL A 163 1.54 5.53 5.09
N THR A 164 0.55 6.37 4.84
CA THR A 164 -0.64 6.48 5.69
C THR A 164 -1.75 5.57 5.19
N ALA A 165 -2.34 4.80 6.09
CA ALA A 165 -3.57 4.06 5.83
C ALA A 165 -4.80 4.94 6.07
N PHE A 166 -5.86 4.77 5.28
CA PHE A 166 -7.12 5.51 5.37
C PHE A 166 -8.29 4.57 5.58
N ASP A 167 -9.32 5.04 6.29
CA ASP A 167 -10.49 4.22 6.61
C ASP A 167 -11.35 3.96 5.37
N ALA A 168 -11.47 2.68 5.03
CA ALA A 168 -12.25 2.23 3.89
C ALA A 168 -13.77 2.20 4.15
N ASN A 169 -14.21 2.28 5.42
CA ASN A 169 -15.63 2.29 5.78
C ASN A 169 -16.24 3.68 5.64
N VAL A 170 -15.43 4.73 5.72
CA VAL A 170 -15.91 6.11 5.61
C VAL A 170 -16.07 6.50 4.15
N ASP A 171 -14.97 6.49 3.42
CA ASP A 171 -14.94 6.80 1.99
C ASP A 171 -13.69 6.25 1.28
N ASP A 172 -13.66 6.42 -0.03
CA ASP A 172 -12.52 6.07 -0.88
C ASP A 172 -11.72 7.31 -1.35
N ARG A 173 -11.90 8.47 -0.68
CA ARG A 173 -11.26 9.74 -1.02
C ARG A 173 -10.07 10.08 -0.13
N PHE A 174 -9.62 9.15 0.69
CA PHE A 174 -8.47 9.31 1.59
C PHE A 174 -8.64 10.45 2.60
N THR A 175 -9.86 10.63 3.14
CA THR A 175 -10.17 11.75 4.05
C THR A 175 -9.80 11.45 5.50
N THR A 176 -9.92 10.19 5.92
CA THR A 176 -9.79 9.79 7.33
C THR A 176 -8.57 8.90 7.53
N PRO A 177 -7.44 9.41 8.06
CA PRO A 177 -6.27 8.61 8.32
C PRO A 177 -6.50 7.65 9.49
N LEU A 178 -5.98 6.44 9.37
CA LEU A 178 -6.00 5.40 10.41
C LEU A 178 -4.65 5.34 11.14
N PRO A 179 -4.63 5.35 12.48
CA PRO A 179 -3.41 5.07 13.22
C PRO A 179 -3.00 3.60 13.05
N VAL A 180 -1.70 3.32 13.13
CA VAL A 180 -1.13 1.97 12.96
C VAL A 180 -1.77 0.94 13.90
N ALA A 181 -2.07 1.34 15.16
CA ALA A 181 -2.75 0.48 16.12
C ALA A 181 -4.13 0.01 15.63
N ARG A 182 -4.89 0.93 15.01
CA ARG A 182 -6.21 0.62 14.46
C ARG A 182 -6.12 -0.30 13.24
N VAL A 183 -5.10 -0.12 12.40
CA VAL A 183 -4.82 -1.05 11.28
C VAL A 183 -4.53 -2.45 11.84
N GLY A 184 -3.74 -2.55 12.91
CA GLY A 184 -3.50 -3.81 13.61
C GLY A 184 -4.79 -4.50 14.06
N GLU A 185 -5.71 -3.77 14.68
CA GLU A 185 -7.02 -4.31 15.12
C GLU A 185 -7.89 -4.79 13.94
N LEU A 186 -7.89 -4.06 12.82
CA LEU A 186 -8.64 -4.44 11.62
C LEU A 186 -8.11 -5.75 11.01
N ILE A 187 -6.80 -5.96 11.08
CA ILE A 187 -6.13 -7.14 10.56
C ILE A 187 -6.40 -8.36 11.44
N THR A 188 -6.11 -8.26 12.74
CA THR A 188 -6.27 -9.36 13.70
C THR A 188 -7.73 -9.66 14.04
N GLY A 189 -8.61 -8.67 13.84
CA GLY A 189 -10.02 -8.78 14.22
C GLY A 189 -10.24 -8.54 15.72
N ARG A 190 -11.43 -8.87 16.20
CA ARG A 190 -11.77 -8.70 17.62
C ARG A 190 -11.07 -9.74 18.47
N CYS A 191 -10.56 -9.27 19.60
CA CYS A 191 -10.13 -10.17 20.67
C CYS A 191 -11.34 -10.52 21.52
N ASP A 192 -11.61 -11.80 21.68
CA ASP A 192 -12.69 -12.29 22.51
C ASP A 192 -12.16 -12.64 23.90
N SER A 193 -12.89 -12.24 24.94
CA SER A 193 -12.58 -12.65 26.31
C SER A 193 -13.13 -14.03 26.53
N VAL A 194 -12.25 -14.99 26.73
CA VAL A 194 -12.61 -16.39 27.02
C VAL A 194 -12.18 -16.74 28.43
N GLN A 195 -13.07 -17.37 29.19
CA GLN A 195 -12.73 -17.89 30.50
C GLN A 195 -11.93 -19.19 30.36
N VAL A 196 -10.66 -19.14 30.76
CA VAL A 196 -9.74 -20.27 30.75
C VAL A 196 -9.45 -20.68 32.20
N ILE A 197 -9.34 -21.99 32.45
CA ILE A 197 -8.98 -22.53 33.75
C ILE A 197 -7.61 -21.99 34.17
N ASP A 198 -7.54 -21.40 35.37
CA ASP A 198 -6.27 -20.94 35.94
C ASP A 198 -5.47 -22.12 36.52
N TRP A 199 -4.64 -22.73 35.67
CA TRP A 199 -3.77 -23.86 36.02
C TRP A 199 -2.78 -23.57 37.15
N ALA A 200 -2.51 -22.29 37.44
CA ALA A 200 -1.64 -21.90 38.56
C ALA A 200 -2.35 -22.05 39.91
N LYS A 201 -3.69 -21.83 39.92
CA LYS A 201 -4.51 -21.94 41.16
C LYS A 201 -5.27 -23.25 41.27
N ASP A 202 -5.56 -23.87 40.14
CA ASP A 202 -6.26 -25.16 40.06
C ASP A 202 -5.55 -26.12 39.09
N PRO A 203 -4.46 -26.80 39.54
CA PRO A 203 -3.69 -27.70 38.68
C PRO A 203 -4.48 -28.93 38.18
N THR A 204 -5.62 -29.23 38.83
CA THR A 204 -6.45 -30.41 38.51
C THR A 204 -7.72 -30.04 37.75
N GLY A 205 -8.02 -28.75 37.61
CA GLY A 205 -9.26 -28.29 36.95
C GLY A 205 -10.54 -28.58 37.71
N SER A 206 -10.44 -29.14 38.96
CA SER A 206 -11.60 -29.60 39.72
C SER A 206 -12.25 -28.50 40.57
N LYS A 207 -11.57 -27.41 40.85
CA LYS A 207 -12.06 -26.29 41.66
C LYS A 207 -12.80 -25.22 40.88
N GLY A 208 -12.76 -25.28 39.53
CA GLY A 208 -13.48 -24.35 38.67
C GLY A 208 -13.00 -22.90 38.79
N VAL A 209 -11.72 -22.67 39.06
CA VAL A 209 -11.15 -21.33 39.10
C VAL A 209 -10.81 -20.90 37.69
N PHE A 210 -11.57 -19.93 37.17
CA PHE A 210 -11.39 -19.39 35.82
C PHE A 210 -10.66 -18.05 35.89
N LYS A 211 -9.87 -17.78 34.86
CA LYS A 211 -9.24 -16.50 34.58
C LYS A 211 -9.70 -16.03 33.22
N ASP A 212 -10.08 -14.76 33.11
CA ASP A 212 -10.39 -14.14 31.83
C ASP A 212 -9.09 -13.99 31.02
N SER A 213 -9.07 -14.64 29.87
CA SER A 213 -7.97 -14.53 28.90
C SER A 213 -8.49 -13.92 27.62
N LEU A 214 -7.80 -12.90 27.11
CA LEU A 214 -8.09 -12.33 25.80
C LEU A 214 -7.46 -13.24 24.73
N VAL A 215 -8.29 -13.85 23.92
CA VAL A 215 -7.86 -14.63 22.76
C VAL A 215 -8.09 -13.78 21.50
N CYS A 216 -7.00 -13.33 20.91
CA CYS A 216 -7.04 -12.64 19.63
C CYS A 216 -6.75 -13.64 18.50
N ARG A 217 -7.49 -13.56 17.41
CA ARG A 217 -7.20 -14.35 16.21
C ARG A 217 -5.92 -13.81 15.58
N ASP A 218 -5.02 -14.71 15.22
CA ASP A 218 -3.83 -14.35 14.46
C ASP A 218 -4.24 -13.95 13.05
N PHE A 219 -3.58 -12.91 12.52
CA PHE A 219 -3.76 -12.56 11.13
C PHE A 219 -3.17 -13.63 10.22
N ASN A 220 -3.99 -14.10 9.29
CA ASN A 220 -3.53 -14.97 8.22
C ASN A 220 -3.47 -14.16 6.90
N PRO A 221 -2.29 -13.94 6.32
CA PRO A 221 -2.17 -13.25 5.04
C PRO A 221 -2.92 -13.93 3.88
N ASP A 222 -3.24 -15.23 4.02
CA ASP A 222 -3.99 -15.98 3.01
C ASP A 222 -5.48 -15.63 2.97
N ASP A 223 -6.00 -14.93 3.98
CA ASP A 223 -7.38 -14.43 4.00
C ASP A 223 -7.58 -13.25 3.04
N ILE A 224 -6.48 -12.64 2.59
CA ILE A 224 -6.52 -11.57 1.59
C ILE A 224 -6.44 -12.20 0.20
N ILE A 225 -7.61 -12.33 -0.43
CA ILE A 225 -7.74 -12.98 -1.74
C ILE A 225 -7.81 -11.96 -2.87
N LYS A 226 -8.22 -10.73 -2.57
CA LYS A 226 -8.41 -9.67 -3.57
C LYS A 226 -7.80 -8.35 -3.15
N TYR A 227 -7.44 -7.56 -4.14
CA TYR A 227 -7.07 -6.15 -3.97
C TYR A 227 -7.98 -5.28 -4.82
N ARG A 228 -8.48 -4.20 -4.24
CA ARG A 228 -9.22 -3.18 -4.99
C ARG A 228 -8.29 -2.05 -5.33
N ILE A 229 -8.31 -1.64 -6.59
CA ILE A 229 -7.55 -0.50 -7.11
C ILE A 229 -8.52 0.58 -7.53
N LYS A 230 -8.21 1.82 -7.20
CA LYS A 230 -8.88 3.02 -7.71
C LYS A 230 -7.94 3.69 -8.70
N GLU A 231 -8.40 3.83 -9.92
CA GLU A 231 -7.66 4.41 -11.04
C GLU A 231 -8.37 5.65 -11.57
N GLU A 232 -7.59 6.54 -12.14
CA GLU A 232 -8.09 7.67 -12.91
C GLU A 232 -7.50 7.62 -14.31
N TRP A 233 -8.38 7.61 -15.29
CA TRP A 233 -8.07 7.63 -16.70
C TRP A 233 -8.23 9.08 -17.18
N VAL A 234 -7.18 9.65 -17.71
CA VAL A 234 -7.15 11.05 -18.16
C VAL A 234 -6.58 11.10 -19.56
N PHE A 235 -7.34 11.71 -20.48
CA PHE A 235 -6.80 12.05 -21.79
C PHE A 235 -6.21 13.45 -21.74
N ASP A 236 -4.93 13.54 -21.99
CA ASP A 236 -4.19 14.79 -22.04
C ASP A 236 -4.16 15.32 -23.47
N LYS A 237 -4.72 16.51 -23.65
CA LYS A 237 -4.80 17.18 -24.94
C LYS A 237 -3.43 17.64 -25.45
N GLU A 238 -2.52 18.02 -24.54
CA GLU A 238 -1.20 18.51 -24.91
C GLU A 238 -0.35 17.39 -25.55
N SER A 239 -0.29 16.23 -24.89
CA SER A 239 0.47 15.07 -25.39
C SER A 239 -0.34 14.18 -26.33
N SER A 240 -1.66 14.39 -26.42
CA SER A 240 -2.60 13.54 -27.17
C SER A 240 -2.53 12.07 -26.74
N ARG A 241 -2.41 11.80 -25.45
CA ARG A 241 -2.30 10.45 -24.90
C ARG A 241 -3.29 10.19 -23.77
N MET A 242 -3.71 8.94 -23.64
CA MET A 242 -4.48 8.46 -22.50
C MET A 242 -3.51 8.03 -21.40
N TYR A 243 -3.58 8.68 -20.25
CA TYR A 243 -2.83 8.31 -19.05
C TYR A 243 -3.73 7.60 -18.06
N VAL A 244 -3.19 6.53 -17.47
CA VAL A 244 -3.83 5.82 -16.36
C VAL A 244 -3.01 6.06 -15.11
N ARG A 245 -3.64 6.65 -14.09
CA ARG A 245 -2.99 6.90 -12.79
C ARG A 245 -3.71 6.10 -11.71
N ILE A 246 -2.96 5.26 -11.04
CA ILE A 246 -3.48 4.58 -9.85
C ILE A 246 -3.48 5.59 -8.72
N LEU A 247 -4.63 5.77 -8.08
CA LEU A 247 -4.81 6.67 -6.95
C LEU A 247 -4.70 5.94 -5.62
N GLY A 248 -5.19 4.70 -5.56
CA GLY A 248 -5.17 3.96 -4.32
C GLY A 248 -5.29 2.46 -4.49
N ILE A 249 -4.80 1.76 -3.47
CA ILE A 249 -4.88 0.30 -3.37
C ILE A 249 -5.45 -0.04 -1.99
N ALA A 250 -6.38 -1.01 -1.97
CA ALA A 250 -6.98 -1.53 -0.74
C ALA A 250 -6.96 -3.06 -0.73
N PRO A 251 -6.37 -3.71 0.28
CA PRO A 251 -6.52 -5.14 0.49
C PRO A 251 -7.97 -5.45 0.89
N MET A 252 -8.55 -6.50 0.31
CA MET A 252 -9.91 -6.95 0.56
C MET A 252 -9.90 -8.15 1.48
N LYS A 253 -10.61 -8.05 2.60
CA LYS A 253 -10.84 -9.19 3.50
C LYS A 253 -12.11 -9.92 3.10
N THR A 254 -12.00 -11.22 2.99
CA THR A 254 -13.11 -12.12 2.74
C THR A 254 -13.66 -12.61 4.07
N TYR A 255 -14.96 -12.44 4.27
CA TYR A 255 -15.67 -12.94 5.46
C TYR A 255 -16.39 -14.21 5.08
N LEU A 256 -16.06 -15.29 5.80
CA LEU A 256 -16.70 -16.59 5.65
C LEU A 256 -17.59 -16.86 6.85
N ASP A 257 -18.70 -17.53 6.63
CA ASP A 257 -19.57 -18.12 7.64
C ASP A 257 -18.88 -19.36 8.27
N GLU A 258 -19.40 -19.84 9.40
CA GLU A 258 -18.95 -21.07 10.08
C GLU A 258 -19.01 -22.30 9.15
N SER A 259 -19.91 -22.29 8.16
CA SER A 259 -20.04 -23.31 7.12
C SER A 259 -19.08 -23.14 5.95
N GLY A 260 -18.21 -22.09 5.94
CA GLY A 260 -17.28 -21.78 4.87
C GLY A 260 -17.91 -21.05 3.67
N ASN A 261 -19.18 -20.62 3.78
CA ASN A 261 -19.82 -19.83 2.71
C ASN A 261 -19.38 -18.36 2.76
N LEU A 262 -19.30 -17.75 1.60
CA LEU A 262 -18.95 -16.34 1.47
C LEU A 262 -20.07 -15.44 2.00
N LEU A 263 -19.84 -14.76 3.13
CA LEU A 263 -20.73 -13.74 3.67
C LEU A 263 -20.57 -12.40 2.96
N GLY A 264 -19.33 -12.06 2.62
CA GLY A 264 -19.04 -10.79 1.96
C GLY A 264 -17.56 -10.50 1.84
N GLU A 265 -17.26 -9.45 1.11
CA GLU A 265 -15.91 -8.94 0.92
C GLU A 265 -15.94 -7.43 1.17
N SER A 266 -15.01 -6.94 1.99
CA SER A 266 -14.85 -5.50 2.22
C SER A 266 -13.38 -5.10 2.21
N PRO A 267 -13.07 -3.88 1.75
CA PRO A 267 -11.73 -3.35 1.88
C PRO A 267 -11.41 -3.12 3.36
N LEU A 268 -10.18 -3.45 3.78
CA LEU A 268 -9.71 -3.23 5.14
C LEU A 268 -9.36 -1.77 5.38
N PHE A 269 -8.54 -1.23 4.49
CA PHE A 269 -8.08 0.16 4.50
C PHE A 269 -7.62 0.55 3.10
N TRP A 270 -7.57 1.84 2.82
CA TRP A 270 -6.99 2.39 1.61
C TRP A 270 -5.58 2.88 1.87
N ILE A 271 -4.70 2.72 0.90
CA ILE A 271 -3.38 3.35 0.84
C ILE A 271 -3.34 4.22 -0.40
N TYR A 272 -2.86 5.46 -0.24
CA TYR A 272 -2.63 6.35 -1.37
C TYR A 272 -1.42 5.86 -2.17
N TYR A 273 -1.67 5.49 -3.44
CA TYR A 273 -0.66 4.82 -4.27
C TYR A 273 0.57 5.68 -4.59
N PRO A 274 0.45 7.00 -4.89
CA PRO A 274 1.62 7.82 -5.17
C PRO A 274 2.66 7.82 -4.04
N ASP A 275 2.23 7.81 -2.78
CA ASP A 275 3.14 7.72 -1.63
C ASP A 275 3.78 6.33 -1.51
N LEU A 276 3.03 5.29 -1.88
CA LEU A 276 3.47 3.90 -1.82
C LEU A 276 4.52 3.54 -2.88
N ARG A 277 4.58 4.25 -4.00
CA ARG A 277 5.46 3.96 -5.13
C ARG A 277 6.93 3.85 -4.74
N ALA A 278 7.41 4.76 -3.88
CA ALA A 278 8.79 4.75 -3.40
C ALA A 278 9.15 3.47 -2.63
N THR A 279 8.18 2.90 -1.92
CA THR A 279 8.35 1.62 -1.22
C THR A 279 8.27 0.45 -2.20
N LEU A 280 7.29 0.44 -3.11
CA LEU A 280 7.10 -0.62 -4.09
C LEU A 280 8.28 -0.76 -5.07
N ALA A 281 8.97 0.34 -5.41
CA ALA A 281 10.15 0.30 -6.26
C ALA A 281 11.32 -0.50 -5.66
N LYS A 282 11.35 -0.67 -4.33
CA LYS A 282 12.42 -1.38 -3.61
C LYS A 282 12.23 -2.90 -3.57
N TYR A 283 11.04 -3.39 -3.86
CA TYR A 283 10.69 -4.81 -3.78
C TYR A 283 10.55 -5.41 -5.18
N ASP A 284 11.23 -6.53 -5.40
CA ASP A 284 11.14 -7.27 -6.65
C ASP A 284 9.89 -8.16 -6.67
N VAL A 285 9.27 -8.28 -7.83
CA VAL A 285 8.18 -9.21 -8.09
C VAL A 285 8.74 -10.59 -8.38
N TYR A 286 8.12 -11.63 -7.82
CA TYR A 286 8.50 -12.99 -8.11
C TYR A 286 8.26 -13.35 -9.57
N ASN A 287 9.32 -13.80 -10.24
CA ASN A 287 9.27 -14.33 -11.59
C ASN A 287 9.86 -15.75 -11.62
N SER A 288 8.99 -16.75 -11.70
CA SER A 288 9.41 -18.16 -11.67
C SER A 288 10.12 -18.62 -12.96
N LYS A 289 9.91 -17.91 -14.06
CA LYS A 289 10.39 -18.35 -15.40
C LYS A 289 11.67 -17.67 -15.84
N ASN A 290 11.92 -16.47 -15.36
CA ASN A 290 13.08 -15.68 -15.77
C ASN A 290 13.72 -15.00 -14.56
N PHE A 291 14.68 -15.68 -13.95
CA PHE A 291 15.41 -15.16 -12.80
C PHE A 291 16.18 -13.87 -13.10
N GLY A 292 16.65 -13.69 -14.33
CA GLY A 292 17.38 -12.49 -14.77
C GLY A 292 16.48 -11.30 -15.09
N GLY A 293 15.19 -11.52 -15.34
CA GLY A 293 14.21 -10.48 -15.65
C GLY A 293 13.60 -9.91 -14.37
N ARG A 294 14.32 -9.04 -13.69
CA ARG A 294 13.83 -8.40 -12.46
C ARG A 294 12.88 -7.26 -12.81
N MET A 295 11.73 -7.26 -12.16
CA MET A 295 10.71 -6.21 -12.23
C MET A 295 10.32 -5.81 -10.82
N SER A 296 10.19 -4.52 -10.54
CA SER A 296 9.69 -4.05 -9.25
C SER A 296 8.17 -4.12 -9.20
N TRP A 297 7.60 -4.07 -7.98
CA TRP A 297 6.15 -3.96 -7.82
C TRP A 297 5.60 -2.67 -8.43
N GLU A 298 6.36 -1.59 -8.38
CA GLU A 298 5.98 -0.33 -9.01
C GLU A 298 5.90 -0.49 -10.54
N GLU A 299 6.91 -1.10 -11.17
CA GLU A 299 6.90 -1.39 -12.60
C GLU A 299 5.75 -2.32 -13.02
N LEU A 300 5.42 -3.32 -12.19
CA LEU A 300 4.28 -4.22 -12.44
C LEU A 300 2.97 -3.44 -12.54
N PHE A 301 2.74 -2.50 -11.62
CA PHE A 301 1.54 -1.67 -11.64
C PHE A 301 1.52 -0.67 -12.77
N GLU A 302 2.64 -0.03 -13.08
CA GLU A 302 2.75 0.96 -14.17
C GLU A 302 2.62 0.30 -15.56
N THR A 303 3.24 -0.86 -15.76
CA THR A 303 3.09 -1.64 -17.00
C THR A 303 1.77 -2.39 -17.07
N ARG A 304 0.97 -2.36 -15.99
CA ARG A 304 -0.31 -3.06 -15.87
C ARG A 304 -0.20 -4.58 -16.11
N TYR A 305 0.89 -5.17 -15.64
CA TYR A 305 1.14 -6.61 -15.79
C TYR A 305 0.38 -7.42 -14.72
N PHE A 306 -0.94 -7.24 -14.70
CA PHE A 306 -1.87 -7.95 -13.80
C PHE A 306 -3.24 -8.07 -14.48
N ASP A 307 -3.98 -9.10 -14.12
CA ASP A 307 -5.37 -9.28 -14.53
C ASP A 307 -6.32 -8.70 -13.50
N SER A 308 -7.38 -8.03 -13.96
CA SER A 308 -8.34 -7.37 -13.08
C SER A 308 -9.68 -7.13 -13.77
N LYS A 309 -10.75 -7.14 -12.99
CA LYS A 309 -12.11 -6.80 -13.45
C LYS A 309 -12.56 -5.43 -12.96
N ILE A 310 -13.27 -4.70 -13.79
CA ILE A 310 -13.90 -3.43 -13.41
C ILE A 310 -15.14 -3.73 -12.59
N VAL A 311 -15.26 -3.07 -11.43
CA VAL A 311 -16.40 -3.24 -10.50
C VAL A 311 -17.21 -1.99 -10.32
N LYS A 312 -16.69 -0.82 -10.72
CA LYS A 312 -17.37 0.48 -10.63
C LYS A 312 -16.72 1.47 -11.59
N SER A 313 -17.53 2.35 -12.16
CA SER A 313 -17.11 3.49 -12.99
C SER A 313 -17.76 4.77 -12.49
N SER A 314 -17.13 5.92 -12.74
CA SER A 314 -17.72 7.24 -12.45
C SER A 314 -18.57 7.78 -13.59
N ILE A 315 -18.39 7.29 -14.81
CA ILE A 315 -19.21 7.70 -15.97
C ILE A 315 -20.44 6.81 -16.05
N ASP A 316 -21.58 7.36 -16.43
CA ASP A 316 -22.89 6.69 -16.53
C ASP A 316 -23.36 6.09 -15.18
N ASN A 317 -22.89 6.63 -14.06
CA ASN A 317 -23.20 6.12 -12.73
C ASN A 317 -23.54 7.24 -11.74
N PRO A 318 -24.71 7.86 -11.90
CA PRO A 318 -25.11 9.03 -11.08
C PRO A 318 -25.31 8.71 -9.60
N TYR A 319 -25.56 7.44 -9.27
CA TYR A 319 -25.77 6.98 -7.89
C TYR A 319 -24.51 6.41 -7.24
N ASP A 320 -23.37 6.45 -7.93
CA ASP A 320 -22.08 5.95 -7.46
C ASP A 320 -22.10 4.48 -6.99
N LEU A 321 -22.90 3.65 -7.66
CA LEU A 321 -23.13 2.25 -7.33
C LEU A 321 -22.02 1.33 -7.88
N PHE A 322 -21.72 0.24 -7.17
CA PHE A 322 -20.97 -0.87 -7.73
C PHE A 322 -21.83 -1.69 -8.70
N ILE A 323 -21.21 -2.28 -9.73
CA ILE A 323 -21.89 -3.11 -10.73
C ILE A 323 -22.72 -4.21 -10.07
N LYS A 324 -22.21 -4.83 -9.00
CA LYS A 324 -22.92 -5.86 -8.23
C LYS A 324 -24.21 -5.41 -7.56
N GLN A 325 -24.42 -4.10 -7.39
CA GLN A 325 -25.62 -3.57 -6.74
C GLN A 325 -26.81 -3.49 -7.70
N TYR A 326 -26.54 -3.25 -9.00
CA TYR A 326 -27.59 -3.16 -10.00
C TYR A 326 -27.67 -4.38 -10.93
N ILE A 327 -26.58 -5.15 -11.07
CA ILE A 327 -26.55 -6.42 -11.81
C ILE A 327 -26.26 -7.54 -10.82
N LYS A 328 -27.19 -8.50 -10.69
CA LYS A 328 -27.04 -9.62 -9.75
C LYS A 328 -26.29 -10.81 -10.35
N ASP A 329 -26.37 -11.00 -11.66
CA ASP A 329 -25.73 -12.11 -12.36
C ASP A 329 -24.23 -11.83 -12.54
N ASN A 330 -23.40 -12.77 -12.10
CA ASN A 330 -21.95 -12.65 -12.15
C ASN A 330 -21.40 -12.54 -13.58
N ILE A 331 -22.02 -13.21 -14.56
CA ILE A 331 -21.60 -13.17 -15.96
C ILE A 331 -21.91 -11.79 -16.54
N LEU A 332 -23.10 -11.27 -16.26
CA LEU A 332 -23.49 -9.94 -16.72
C LEU A 332 -22.65 -8.84 -16.04
N GLN A 333 -22.21 -9.03 -14.79
CA GLN A 333 -21.26 -8.11 -14.14
C GLN A 333 -19.92 -8.04 -14.88
N LEU A 334 -19.39 -9.20 -15.33
CA LEU A 334 -18.16 -9.25 -16.12
C LEU A 334 -18.34 -8.56 -17.47
N LEU A 335 -19.46 -8.85 -18.16
CA LEU A 335 -19.78 -8.21 -19.44
C LEU A 335 -19.91 -6.69 -19.31
N GLU A 336 -20.52 -6.19 -18.23
CA GLU A 336 -20.61 -4.76 -18.00
C GLU A 336 -19.24 -4.13 -17.70
N GLY A 337 -18.39 -4.82 -16.96
CA GLY A 337 -16.99 -4.42 -16.77
C GLY A 337 -16.23 -4.31 -18.09
N ASP A 338 -16.42 -5.27 -19.00
CA ASP A 338 -15.83 -5.25 -20.34
C ASP A 338 -16.45 -4.14 -21.22
N ASN A 339 -17.75 -3.87 -21.10
CA ASN A 339 -18.39 -2.75 -21.78
C ASN A 339 -17.79 -1.41 -21.38
N ILE A 340 -17.55 -1.19 -20.08
CA ILE A 340 -16.89 0.02 -19.59
C ILE A 340 -15.47 0.12 -20.17
N LYS A 341 -14.70 -0.96 -20.16
CA LYS A 341 -13.37 -1.02 -20.77
C LYS A 341 -13.40 -0.66 -22.25
N ASN A 342 -14.34 -1.23 -22.99
CA ASN A 342 -14.51 -0.98 -24.44
C ASN A 342 -14.95 0.46 -24.71
N LYS A 343 -15.80 1.06 -23.88
CA LYS A 343 -16.17 2.48 -24.00
C LYS A 343 -14.95 3.40 -23.88
N ILE A 344 -14.06 3.13 -22.91
CA ILE A 344 -12.81 3.90 -22.73
C ILE A 344 -11.91 3.74 -23.95
N PHE A 345 -11.74 2.50 -24.42
CA PHE A 345 -10.92 2.19 -25.60
C PHE A 345 -11.46 2.83 -26.87
N ASN A 346 -12.77 2.74 -27.11
CA ASN A 346 -13.42 3.35 -28.28
C ASN A 346 -13.30 4.87 -28.22
N PHE A 347 -13.43 5.49 -27.04
CA PHE A 347 -13.22 6.93 -26.89
C PHE A 347 -11.82 7.34 -27.34
N GLU A 348 -10.79 6.60 -26.93
CA GLU A 348 -9.42 6.87 -27.37
C GLU A 348 -9.27 6.69 -28.88
N GLN A 349 -9.87 5.65 -29.46
CA GLN A 349 -9.84 5.39 -30.91
C GLN A 349 -10.57 6.45 -31.72
N ASP A 350 -11.75 6.89 -31.26
CA ASP A 350 -12.56 7.91 -31.93
C ASP A 350 -11.83 9.27 -32.02
N LEU A 351 -10.92 9.55 -31.11
CA LEU A 351 -10.08 10.76 -31.15
C LEU A 351 -9.07 10.75 -32.32
N TRP A 352 -8.73 9.57 -32.82
CA TRP A 352 -7.79 9.37 -33.94
C TRP A 352 -8.47 9.06 -35.27
N SER A 353 -9.80 8.84 -35.28
CA SER A 353 -10.55 8.62 -36.52
C SER A 353 -10.80 9.94 -37.23
N TYR A 354 -10.44 10.01 -38.50
CA TYR A 354 -10.69 11.13 -39.41
C TYR A 354 -11.98 10.90 -40.17
#